data_3aa2bdd9d15a656cd5f886588394dedf
#
_entry.id   3aa2bdd9d15a656cd5f886588394dedf
#
_cell.length_a   1.000
_cell.length_b   1.000
_cell.length_c   1.000
_cell.angle_alpha   90.00
_cell.angle_beta   90.00
_cell.angle_gamma   90.00
#
_symmetry.space_group_name_H-M   'P 1'
#
loop_
_entity.id
_entity.type
_entity.pdbx_description
1 polymer ?
#
loop_
_entity_poly.entity_id
_entity_poly.type
_entity_poly.pdbx_seq_one_letter_code
_entity_poly.pdbx_strand_id
1 'polypeptide(L)'
;NPFKASAPQYSRSASVRLVTPSHDTRVIVQQALNLLRTVYRDGFDYAKAGVMLGELVRESGIQGDLFDSAAGQTADSERSERLMTVMDAINKKYRSAAYIAREAGPAAYAMRRGHLSPAYTTDWQALPWVK
;
A
#
# COMPACT_ATOMS: atom_id res chain seq x y z
N ASN A 1 9.26 20.97 0.14
CA ASN A 1 10.71 20.76 0.10
C ASN A 1 11.34 21.36 1.36
N PRO A 2 11.83 20.54 2.34
CA PRO A 2 12.35 21.03 3.63
C PRO A 2 13.62 21.89 3.48
N PHE A 3 14.27 21.86 2.34
CA PHE A 3 15.48 22.64 2.06
C PHE A 3 15.21 24.03 1.47
N LYS A 4 13.95 24.36 1.16
CA LYS A 4 13.54 25.69 0.71
C LYS A 4 12.86 26.44 1.86
N ALA A 5 13.63 27.23 2.61
CA ALA A 5 13.11 28.01 3.74
C ALA A 5 12.04 29.04 3.33
N SER A 6 12.06 29.50 2.08
CA SER A 6 11.09 30.47 1.54
C SER A 6 9.77 29.86 1.06
N ALA A 7 9.67 28.52 0.95
CA ALA A 7 8.45 27.87 0.51
C ALA A 7 7.57 27.53 1.71
N PRO A 8 6.23 27.67 1.59
CA PRO A 8 5.33 27.29 2.66
C PRO A 8 5.47 25.78 2.92
N GLN A 9 5.68 25.41 4.18
CA GLN A 9 5.85 24.04 4.61
C GLN A 9 4.54 23.52 5.18
N TYR A 10 4.15 22.32 4.79
CA TYR A 10 2.98 21.64 5.32
C TYR A 10 3.28 20.15 5.54
N SER A 11 3.03 19.69 6.74
CA SER A 11 3.14 18.28 7.11
C SER A 11 1.97 17.91 8.00
N ARG A 12 1.29 16.85 7.65
CA ARG A 12 0.13 16.36 8.40
C ARG A 12 0.09 14.84 8.32
N SER A 13 -0.37 14.23 9.40
CA SER A 13 -0.68 12.79 9.44
C SER A 13 -2.07 12.60 10.02
N ALA A 14 -2.73 11.54 9.62
CA ALA A 14 -3.96 11.05 10.21
C ALA A 14 -3.91 9.53 10.26
N SER A 15 -4.56 8.94 11.25
CA SER A 15 -4.67 7.50 11.40
C SER A 15 -6.11 7.11 11.65
N VAL A 16 -6.47 5.90 11.25
CA VAL A 16 -7.75 5.28 11.52
C VAL A 16 -7.52 3.81 11.84
N ARG A 17 -8.24 3.30 12.81
CA ARG A 17 -8.29 1.87 13.07
C ARG A 17 -9.42 1.25 12.26
N LEU A 18 -9.14 0.17 11.56
CA LEU A 18 -10.18 -0.62 10.92
C LEU A 18 -11.03 -1.29 12.00
N VAL A 19 -12.35 -1.26 11.85
CA VAL A 19 -13.27 -1.95 12.77
C VAL A 19 -12.97 -3.45 12.75
N THR A 20 -12.86 -4.03 11.57
CA THR A 20 -12.43 -5.40 11.36
C THR A 20 -11.11 -5.40 10.60
N PRO A 21 -10.06 -6.07 11.11
CA PRO A 21 -8.81 -6.23 10.38
C PRO A 21 -9.06 -6.85 9.00
N SER A 22 -8.41 -6.32 7.98
CA SER A 22 -8.58 -6.80 6.60
C SER A 22 -7.28 -6.73 5.82
N HIS A 23 -7.03 -7.71 4.98
CA HIS A 23 -5.97 -7.72 3.98
C HIS A 23 -6.48 -7.33 2.58
N ASP A 24 -7.77 -7.02 2.45
CA ASP A 24 -8.36 -6.59 1.18
C ASP A 24 -7.81 -5.21 0.79
N THR A 25 -7.06 -5.17 -0.29
CA THR A 25 -6.46 -3.93 -0.83
C THR A 25 -7.52 -2.86 -1.11
N ARG A 26 -8.73 -3.24 -1.51
CA ARG A 26 -9.82 -2.28 -1.78
C ARG A 26 -10.23 -1.53 -0.52
N VAL A 27 -10.34 -2.24 0.61
CA VAL A 27 -10.68 -1.67 1.93
C VAL A 27 -9.56 -0.73 2.38
N ILE A 28 -8.32 -1.19 2.29
CA ILE A 28 -7.14 -0.43 2.68
C ILE A 28 -7.03 0.87 1.85
N VAL A 29 -7.15 0.77 0.53
CA VAL A 29 -7.10 1.92 -0.38
C VAL A 29 -8.26 2.89 -0.10
N GLN A 30 -9.47 2.39 0.14
CA GLN A 30 -10.61 3.25 0.47
C GLN A 30 -10.36 4.04 1.75
N GLN A 31 -9.84 3.42 2.79
CA GLN A 31 -9.52 4.10 4.05
C GLN A 31 -8.36 5.09 3.88
N ALA A 32 -7.34 4.72 3.12
CA ALA A 32 -6.25 5.64 2.79
C ALA A 32 -6.75 6.89 2.06
N LEU A 33 -7.68 6.74 1.10
CA LEU A 33 -8.30 7.86 0.40
C LEU A 33 -9.16 8.73 1.33
N ASN A 34 -9.88 8.12 2.27
CA ASN A 34 -10.65 8.86 3.26
C ASN A 34 -9.73 9.70 4.16
N LEU A 35 -8.63 9.10 4.65
CA LEU A 35 -7.61 9.82 5.42
C LEU A 35 -6.93 10.92 4.59
N LEU A 36 -6.62 10.65 3.33
CA LEU A 36 -6.04 11.66 2.45
C LEU A 36 -6.92 12.90 2.35
N ARG A 37 -8.24 12.76 2.24
CA ARG A 37 -9.18 13.89 2.19
C ARG A 37 -9.13 14.74 3.46
N THR A 38 -8.82 14.16 4.61
CA THR A 38 -8.73 14.92 5.88
C THR A 38 -7.42 15.67 6.04
N VAL A 39 -6.33 15.16 5.44
CA VAL A 39 -5.00 15.78 5.56
C VAL A 39 -4.62 16.62 4.35
N TYR A 40 -5.23 16.40 3.21
CA TYR A 40 -4.95 17.16 2.00
C TYR A 40 -5.36 18.63 2.17
N ARG A 41 -4.49 19.52 1.75
CA ARG A 41 -4.75 20.96 1.69
C ARG A 41 -4.28 21.49 0.34
N ASP A 42 -5.16 22.17 -0.34
CA ASP A 42 -4.81 22.80 -1.62
C ASP A 42 -3.78 23.92 -1.45
N GLY A 43 -3.05 24.22 -2.51
CA GLY A 43 -2.05 25.30 -2.53
C GLY A 43 -0.66 24.93 -2.00
N PHE A 44 -0.39 23.63 -1.74
CA PHE A 44 0.92 23.12 -1.36
C PHE A 44 1.48 22.14 -2.39
N ASP A 45 2.76 22.29 -2.70
CA ASP A 45 3.50 21.34 -3.52
C ASP A 45 4.00 20.19 -2.64
N TYR A 46 3.32 19.05 -2.68
CA TYR A 46 3.67 17.89 -1.87
C TYR A 46 4.89 17.17 -2.42
N ALA A 47 5.94 17.10 -1.63
CA ALA A 47 7.18 16.38 -1.98
C ALA A 47 7.09 14.88 -1.69
N LYS A 48 6.32 14.48 -0.68
CA LYS A 48 6.22 13.08 -0.24
C LYS A 48 4.84 12.80 0.36
N ALA A 49 4.28 11.67 0.00
CA ALA A 49 3.12 11.08 0.66
C ALA A 49 3.44 9.61 0.98
N GLY A 50 2.83 9.07 2.01
CA GLY A 50 3.03 7.69 2.41
C GLY A 50 1.84 7.14 3.16
N VAL A 51 1.67 5.83 3.10
CA VAL A 51 0.70 5.07 3.89
C VAL A 51 1.51 4.08 4.74
N MET A 52 1.15 3.97 6.00
CA MET A 52 1.74 3.00 6.92
C MET A 52 0.63 2.15 7.50
N LEU A 53 0.81 0.84 7.45
CA LEU A 53 -0.06 -0.12 8.13
C LEU A 53 0.57 -0.48 9.47
N GLY A 54 -0.20 -0.35 10.53
CA GLY A 54 0.21 -0.70 11.88
C GLY A 54 -0.74 -1.72 12.50
N GLU A 55 -0.42 -2.16 13.70
CA GLU A 55 -1.23 -3.11 14.48
C GLU A 55 -1.62 -4.37 13.67
N LEU A 56 -0.64 -4.92 12.95
CA LEU A 56 -0.88 -6.12 12.14
C LEU A 56 -1.20 -7.31 13.04
N VAL A 57 -2.28 -8.00 12.73
CA VAL A 57 -2.74 -9.19 13.44
C VAL A 57 -2.72 -10.40 12.52
N ARG A 58 -2.57 -11.59 13.09
CA ARG A 58 -2.70 -12.83 12.33
C ARG A 58 -4.17 -13.09 12.02
N GLU A 59 -4.45 -13.64 10.87
CA GLU A 59 -5.81 -13.98 10.44
C GLU A 59 -6.55 -14.88 11.45
N SER A 60 -5.84 -15.84 12.04
CA SER A 60 -6.38 -16.71 13.10
C SER A 60 -6.75 -15.99 14.41
N GLY A 61 -6.34 -14.73 14.58
CA GLY A 61 -6.64 -13.90 15.74
C GLY A 61 -7.74 -12.87 15.50
N ILE A 62 -8.39 -12.89 14.34
CA ILE A 62 -9.47 -11.97 14.03
C ILE A 62 -10.75 -12.48 14.68
N GLN A 63 -11.25 -11.73 15.66
CA GLN A 63 -12.58 -11.97 16.23
C GLN A 63 -13.61 -11.25 15.37
N GLY A 64 -14.56 -11.99 14.83
CA GLY A 64 -15.70 -11.41 14.10
C GLY A 64 -16.56 -10.54 15.01
N ASP A 65 -17.17 -9.50 14.46
CA ASP A 65 -18.12 -8.68 15.19
C ASP A 65 -19.41 -9.46 15.42
N LEU A 66 -19.86 -9.52 16.68
CA LEU A 66 -21.07 -10.24 17.07
C LEU A 66 -22.35 -9.65 16.45
N PHE A 67 -22.30 -8.38 16.05
CA PHE A 67 -23.43 -7.65 15.47
C PHE A 67 -23.40 -7.59 13.94
N ASP A 68 -22.37 -8.11 13.32
CA ASP A 68 -22.24 -8.24 11.89
C ASP A 68 -23.12 -9.42 11.43
N SER A 69 -24.27 -9.09 10.87
CA SER A 69 -25.28 -10.09 10.44
C SER A 69 -24.68 -11.11 9.48
N ALA A 70 -24.50 -12.30 9.98
CA ALA A 70 -23.61 -13.35 9.51
C ALA A 70 -23.91 -13.95 8.12
N ALA A 71 -25.01 -13.64 7.46
CA ALA A 71 -25.41 -14.38 6.25
C ALA A 71 -24.95 -13.76 4.91
N GLY A 72 -24.71 -12.45 4.86
CA GLY A 72 -24.24 -11.79 3.63
C GLY A 72 -22.74 -11.60 3.56
N GLN A 73 -22.09 -11.52 4.71
CA GLN A 73 -20.67 -11.15 4.80
C GLN A 73 -19.70 -12.32 4.62
N THR A 74 -20.10 -13.53 4.92
CA THR A 74 -19.25 -14.72 4.70
C THR A 74 -18.99 -14.96 3.22
N ALA A 75 -20.01 -14.86 2.38
CA ALA A 75 -19.86 -15.05 0.94
C ALA A 75 -19.05 -13.92 0.28
N ASP A 76 -19.22 -12.68 0.73
CA ASP A 76 -18.44 -11.54 0.24
C ASP A 76 -17.00 -11.58 0.75
N SER A 77 -16.76 -12.06 1.97
CA SER A 77 -15.42 -12.27 2.52
C SER A 77 -14.66 -13.34 1.74
N GLU A 78 -15.25 -14.51 1.53
CA GLU A 78 -14.66 -15.59 0.73
C GLU A 78 -14.33 -15.14 -0.70
N ARG A 79 -15.25 -14.38 -1.31
CA ARG A 79 -15.03 -13.84 -2.65
C ARG A 79 -13.88 -12.84 -2.69
N SER A 80 -13.77 -12.00 -1.66
CA SER A 80 -12.67 -11.07 -1.48
C SER A 80 -11.34 -11.79 -1.32
N GLU A 81 -11.26 -12.82 -0.49
CA GLU A 81 -10.06 -13.64 -0.30
C GLU A 81 -9.61 -14.31 -1.60
N ARG A 82 -10.53 -14.90 -2.33
CA ARG A 82 -10.22 -15.50 -3.63
C ARG A 82 -9.69 -14.46 -4.61
N LEU A 83 -10.28 -13.27 -4.63
CA LEU A 83 -9.81 -12.18 -5.49
C LEU A 83 -8.39 -11.74 -5.12
N MET A 84 -8.11 -11.51 -3.83
CA MET A 84 -6.77 -11.13 -3.38
C MET A 84 -5.74 -12.22 -3.69
N THR A 85 -6.07 -13.48 -3.43
CA THR A 85 -5.21 -14.63 -3.75
C THR A 85 -4.85 -14.69 -5.24
N VAL A 86 -5.83 -14.49 -6.12
CA VAL A 86 -5.60 -14.47 -7.57
C VAL A 86 -4.75 -13.27 -7.98
N MET A 87 -5.02 -12.09 -7.44
CA MET A 87 -4.22 -10.89 -7.70
C MET A 87 -2.77 -11.08 -7.27
N ASP A 88 -2.55 -11.64 -6.09
CA ASP A 88 -1.20 -11.91 -5.57
C ASP A 88 -0.46 -12.93 -6.44
N ALA A 89 -1.14 -13.97 -6.88
CA ALA A 89 -0.57 -14.97 -7.80
C ALA A 89 -0.17 -14.34 -9.15
N ILE A 90 -1.03 -13.47 -9.71
CA ILE A 90 -0.73 -12.74 -10.95
C ILE A 90 0.48 -11.81 -10.74
N ASN A 91 0.48 -11.04 -9.66
CA ASN A 91 1.55 -10.08 -9.37
C ASN A 91 2.89 -10.76 -9.08
N LYS A 92 2.86 -11.91 -8.42
CA LYS A 92 4.06 -12.75 -8.22
C LYS A 92 4.61 -13.28 -9.53
N LYS A 93 3.74 -13.73 -10.45
CA LYS A 93 4.15 -14.31 -11.74
C LYS A 93 4.61 -13.25 -12.74
N TYR A 94 3.93 -12.10 -12.80
CA TYR A 94 4.11 -11.10 -13.83
C TYR A 94 4.65 -9.75 -13.31
N ARG A 95 5.27 -9.73 -12.11
CA ARG A 95 5.89 -8.55 -11.50
C ARG A 95 4.96 -7.33 -11.48
N SER A 96 3.92 -7.42 -10.66
CA SER A 96 2.97 -6.31 -10.43
C SER A 96 2.22 -5.87 -11.71
N ALA A 97 1.69 -6.83 -12.45
CA ALA A 97 0.92 -6.56 -13.68
C ALA A 97 -0.56 -6.27 -13.43
N ALA A 98 -1.11 -6.65 -12.26
CA ALA A 98 -2.50 -6.43 -11.91
C ALA A 98 -2.63 -5.35 -10.83
N TYR A 99 -3.47 -4.36 -11.08
CA TYR A 99 -3.74 -3.24 -10.17
C TYR A 99 -5.23 -3.08 -9.96
N ILE A 100 -5.62 -2.63 -8.80
CA ILE A 100 -6.98 -2.15 -8.57
C ILE A 100 -7.10 -0.75 -9.19
N ALA A 101 -8.21 -0.44 -9.83
CA ALA A 101 -8.41 0.79 -10.61
C ALA A 101 -8.12 2.11 -9.86
N ARG A 102 -8.08 2.07 -8.52
CA ARG A 102 -7.71 3.22 -7.67
C ARG A 102 -6.24 3.27 -7.30
N GLU A 103 -5.47 2.23 -7.62
CA GLU A 103 -4.03 2.26 -7.49
C GLU A 103 -3.45 3.03 -8.66
N ALA A 104 -2.53 3.94 -8.39
CA ALA A 104 -1.80 4.61 -9.45
C ALA A 104 -0.89 3.60 -10.14
N GLY A 105 -1.01 3.49 -11.46
CA GLY A 105 -0.02 2.78 -12.28
C GLY A 105 1.38 3.40 -12.14
N PRO A 106 2.36 2.95 -12.95
CA PRO A 106 3.72 3.47 -12.88
C PRO A 106 3.72 5.00 -13.00
N ALA A 107 4.13 5.65 -11.93
CA ALA A 107 4.04 7.08 -11.80
C ALA A 107 5.11 7.78 -12.63
N ALA A 108 4.74 8.81 -13.38
CA ALA A 108 5.67 9.66 -14.13
C ALA A 108 6.73 10.33 -13.21
N TYR A 109 6.42 10.44 -11.91
CA TYR A 109 7.32 10.98 -10.88
C TYR A 109 8.18 9.90 -10.19
N ALA A 110 8.14 8.65 -10.65
CA ALA A 110 8.96 7.59 -10.08
C ALA A 110 10.45 7.98 -10.17
N MET A 111 11.18 7.67 -9.11
CA MET A 111 12.61 7.94 -9.04
C MET A 111 13.32 7.31 -10.25
N ARG A 112 14.04 8.12 -11.02
CA ARG A 112 14.88 7.62 -12.11
C ARG A 112 16.09 6.90 -11.52
N ARG A 113 16.11 5.57 -11.66
CA ARG A 113 17.20 4.70 -11.18
C ARG A 113 18.07 4.26 -12.36
N GLY A 114 18.68 5.24 -13.06
CA GLY A 114 19.52 4.97 -14.22
C GLY A 114 20.88 4.34 -13.89
N HIS A 115 21.37 4.55 -12.66
CA HIS A 115 22.65 4.05 -12.19
C HIS A 115 22.45 3.37 -10.83
N LEU A 116 22.10 2.08 -10.85
CA LEU A 116 22.07 1.25 -9.67
C LEU A 116 23.38 0.47 -9.57
N SER A 117 23.98 0.49 -8.40
CA SER A 117 25.04 -0.47 -8.11
C SER A 117 24.49 -1.89 -8.12
N PRO A 118 25.27 -2.90 -8.51
CA PRO A 118 24.86 -4.30 -8.40
C PRO A 118 24.48 -4.65 -6.97
N ALA A 119 23.51 -5.57 -6.83
CA ALA A 119 22.94 -5.96 -5.54
C ALA A 119 23.80 -7.00 -4.80
N TYR A 120 25.08 -6.75 -4.63
CA TYR A 120 26.07 -7.70 -4.10
C TYR A 120 25.71 -8.32 -2.74
N THR A 121 24.89 -7.65 -1.95
CA THR A 121 24.50 -8.13 -0.61
C THR A 121 23.18 -8.90 -0.60
N THR A 122 22.42 -8.85 -1.69
CA THR A 122 21.08 -9.43 -1.77
C THR A 122 20.86 -10.36 -2.95
N ASP A 123 21.78 -10.35 -3.92
CA ASP A 123 21.74 -11.22 -5.10
C ASP A 123 23.09 -11.90 -5.34
N TRP A 124 23.14 -13.21 -5.10
CA TRP A 124 24.35 -14.02 -5.31
C TRP A 124 24.82 -14.06 -6.76
N GLN A 125 23.93 -13.90 -7.72
CA GLN A 125 24.29 -13.90 -9.14
C GLN A 125 24.93 -12.59 -9.59
N ALA A 126 24.74 -11.51 -8.80
CA ALA A 126 25.36 -10.21 -9.06
C ALA A 126 26.81 -10.09 -8.53
N LEU A 127 27.31 -11.12 -7.83
CA LEU A 127 28.69 -11.13 -7.33
C LEU A 127 29.70 -11.18 -8.49
N PRO A 128 30.78 -10.37 -8.43
CA PRO A 128 31.83 -10.41 -9.43
C PRO A 128 32.58 -11.76 -9.36
N TRP A 129 32.78 -12.37 -10.49
CA TRP A 129 33.59 -13.57 -10.61
C TRP A 129 35.07 -13.21 -10.45
N VAL A 130 35.72 -13.77 -9.46
CA VAL A 130 37.17 -13.69 -9.31
C VAL A 130 37.82 -14.71 -10.22
N LYS A 131 38.68 -14.26 -11.15
CA LYS A 131 39.51 -15.14 -11.98
C LYS A 131 40.82 -15.44 -11.27
#